data_b8c7d8b44d3f1af95c30d8addbde93df
#
_entry.id   b8c7d8b44d3f1af95c30d8addbde93df
#
_cell.length_a   1.000
_cell.length_b   1.000
_cell.length_c   1.000
_cell.angle_alpha   90.00
_cell.angle_beta   90.00
_cell.angle_gamma   90.00
#
_symmetry.space_group_name_H-M   'P 1'
#
loop_
_entity.id
_entity.type
_entity.pdbx_description
1 polymer ?
#
loop_
_entity_poly.entity_id
_entity_poly.type
_entity_poly.pdbx_seq_one_letter_code
_entity_poly.pdbx_strand_id
1 'polypeptide(L)'
;MVVRDNQIAAERISPRPRRRRLLKSPRLRIHRDKHGRTLEIAAALRAATLITPYPNCVTSPDVSSSFPELHNTIVVAAFEGWNDAGDAASDALEHLDAIWEADPIVEIDDEAYYDYQVNRPVIRQVDGVTRELVWPSMRISYCRPPGADRDIVLMHGVEPNMRWRTFCAELLAVADKLNVDTVVILGALLADTPHTRPVPVSGAAYSPESAERFGLQETRYEGPTGIAGVFQDACVASGIPAVTFWAAVPHYVSQPPSPKATVALLRRVEEVLDIEVPLADLPAQAEEWELAVTEMTTDDDEIAEYVQSLEQRGDAEVDMTEVLGKIDGDALAAEFERYLRRRRPGFGR
;
A
#
# COMPACT_ATOMS: atom_id res chain seq x y z
N MET A 1 58.98 -20.09 -22.30
CA MET A 1 58.72 -20.69 -23.61
C MET A 1 57.42 -20.14 -24.13
N VAL A 2 57.57 -19.17 -24.97
CA VAL A 2 56.71 -18.58 -26.01
C VAL A 2 55.25 -18.24 -25.65
N VAL A 3 55.08 -16.95 -25.37
CA VAL A 3 53.84 -16.15 -25.49
C VAL A 3 53.55 -15.94 -26.96
N ARG A 4 52.30 -16.05 -27.40
CA ARG A 4 51.82 -15.50 -28.66
C ARG A 4 50.66 -14.56 -28.41
N ASP A 5 50.93 -13.28 -28.63
CA ASP A 5 49.94 -12.20 -28.83
C ASP A 5 49.00 -12.50 -30.01
N ASN A 6 47.73 -12.20 -29.83
CA ASN A 6 46.80 -12.01 -30.96
C ASN A 6 46.06 -10.69 -30.75
N GLN A 7 46.60 -9.64 -31.37
CA GLN A 7 45.92 -8.39 -31.62
C GLN A 7 44.87 -8.60 -32.70
N ILE A 8 43.62 -8.39 -32.40
CA ILE A 8 42.57 -8.21 -33.43
C ILE A 8 42.21 -6.73 -33.47
N ALA A 9 42.46 -6.16 -34.64
CA ALA A 9 42.20 -4.77 -34.97
C ALA A 9 40.71 -4.45 -34.95
N ALA A 10 40.32 -3.40 -34.20
CA ALA A 10 38.97 -2.86 -34.23
C ALA A 10 38.89 -1.82 -35.39
N GLU A 11 38.18 -2.18 -36.45
CA GLU A 11 37.77 -1.23 -37.50
C GLU A 11 36.71 -0.27 -36.94
N ARG A 12 37.07 1.00 -36.97
CA ARG A 12 36.16 2.10 -36.66
C ARG A 12 35.21 2.35 -37.82
N ILE A 13 33.97 1.94 -37.70
CA ILE A 13 32.90 2.35 -38.62
C ILE A 13 32.29 3.65 -38.08
N SER A 14 32.55 4.74 -38.83
CA SER A 14 31.99 6.05 -38.60
C SER A 14 30.54 6.10 -39.12
N PRO A 15 29.52 6.49 -38.33
CA PRO A 15 28.18 6.66 -38.85
C PRO A 15 28.01 7.98 -39.57
N ARG A 16 27.60 7.91 -40.87
CA ARG A 16 27.21 9.07 -41.66
C ARG A 16 25.95 9.75 -41.08
N PRO A 17 25.84 11.09 -41.05
CA PRO A 17 24.67 11.78 -40.54
C PRO A 17 23.46 11.60 -41.47
N ARG A 18 22.39 11.00 -41.00
CA ARG A 18 21.10 11.00 -41.69
C ARG A 18 20.50 12.40 -41.64
N ARG A 19 20.27 13.01 -42.82
CA ARG A 19 19.56 14.28 -42.98
C ARG A 19 18.15 14.14 -42.37
N ARG A 20 17.87 14.89 -41.28
CA ARG A 20 16.52 15.13 -40.77
C ARG A 20 15.71 15.89 -41.80
N ARG A 21 14.67 15.29 -42.37
CA ARG A 21 13.62 16.03 -43.09
C ARG A 21 12.84 16.80 -42.04
N LEU A 22 12.97 18.11 -42.06
CA LEU A 22 12.11 19.03 -41.33
C LEU A 22 10.71 18.93 -41.92
N LEU A 23 9.79 18.34 -41.17
CA LEU A 23 8.37 18.42 -41.45
C LEU A 23 7.91 19.85 -41.17
N LYS A 24 7.45 20.52 -42.22
CA LYS A 24 6.89 21.87 -42.14
C LYS A 24 5.64 21.81 -41.25
N SER A 25 5.62 22.61 -40.19
CA SER A 25 4.45 22.82 -39.34
C SER A 25 3.28 23.35 -40.18
N PRO A 26 2.09 22.84 -40.00
CA PRO A 26 0.89 23.40 -40.65
C PRO A 26 0.58 24.77 -40.06
N ARG A 27 0.55 25.78 -40.92
CA ARG A 27 0.12 27.12 -40.55
C ARG A 27 -1.36 27.11 -40.23
N LEU A 28 -1.71 27.47 -39.00
CA LEU A 28 -3.09 27.67 -38.56
C LEU A 28 -3.73 28.78 -39.38
N ARG A 29 -4.71 28.48 -40.22
CA ARG A 29 -5.59 29.49 -40.84
C ARG A 29 -6.79 29.70 -39.91
N ILE A 30 -6.87 30.88 -39.33
CA ILE A 30 -8.03 31.32 -38.55
C ILE A 30 -9.09 31.78 -39.57
N HIS A 31 -10.19 31.02 -39.69
CA HIS A 31 -11.39 31.47 -40.39
C HIS A 31 -12.31 32.19 -39.42
N ARG A 32 -12.63 33.44 -39.73
CA ARG A 32 -13.68 34.23 -39.03
C ARG A 32 -14.96 34.19 -39.85
N ASP A 33 -16.09 33.99 -39.19
CA ASP A 33 -17.41 34.12 -39.83
C ASP A 33 -17.75 35.60 -40.10
N LYS A 34 -18.82 35.82 -40.86
CA LYS A 34 -19.29 37.16 -41.24
C LYS A 34 -19.77 38.02 -40.05
N HIS A 35 -19.77 37.50 -38.83
CA HIS A 35 -20.19 38.18 -37.61
C HIS A 35 -19.07 38.21 -36.52
N GLY A 36 -17.80 37.92 -36.89
CA GLY A 36 -16.64 38.12 -36.02
C GLY A 36 -16.53 37.15 -34.83
N ARG A 37 -17.26 36.02 -34.81
CA ARG A 37 -17.19 35.04 -33.72
C ARG A 37 -16.20 33.93 -34.07
N THR A 38 -15.35 33.64 -33.12
CA THR A 38 -14.45 32.50 -33.17
C THR A 38 -15.21 31.22 -32.89
N LEU A 39 -15.58 30.50 -33.95
CA LEU A 39 -16.12 29.15 -33.85
C LEU A 39 -15.06 28.14 -34.27
N GLU A 40 -14.96 27.06 -33.46
CA GLU A 40 -14.23 25.83 -33.74
C GLU A 40 -12.73 25.76 -33.41
N ILE A 41 -12.44 25.71 -32.12
CA ILE A 41 -11.25 24.96 -31.63
C ILE A 41 -11.67 23.58 -31.08
N ALA A 42 -12.97 23.27 -30.99
CA ALA A 42 -13.43 22.02 -30.40
C ALA A 42 -13.34 20.78 -31.31
N ALA A 43 -13.25 20.95 -32.63
CA ALA A 43 -13.19 19.79 -33.55
C ALA A 43 -11.77 19.31 -33.88
N ALA A 44 -10.77 20.15 -33.72
CA ALA A 44 -9.37 19.77 -34.00
C ALA A 44 -8.68 19.05 -32.83
N LEU A 45 -9.19 19.16 -31.62
CA LEU A 45 -8.68 18.46 -30.43
C LEU A 45 -9.21 17.01 -30.32
N ARG A 46 -10.26 16.66 -31.07
CA ARG A 46 -10.77 15.26 -31.11
C ARG A 46 -10.05 14.34 -32.10
N ALA A 47 -9.19 14.86 -32.96
CA ALA A 47 -8.46 14.08 -33.98
C ALA A 47 -7.00 13.81 -33.63
N ALA A 48 -6.49 14.32 -32.50
CA ALA A 48 -5.12 14.12 -32.07
C ALA A 48 -4.96 13.03 -30.97
N THR A 49 -6.05 12.33 -30.63
CA THR A 49 -6.02 11.27 -29.61
C THR A 49 -6.25 9.90 -30.25
N LEU A 50 -5.44 9.55 -31.23
CA LEU A 50 -5.27 8.17 -31.70
C LEU A 50 -3.77 7.88 -31.87
N ILE A 51 -3.03 8.02 -30.79
CA ILE A 51 -1.87 7.18 -30.52
C ILE A 51 -2.45 6.07 -29.65
N THR A 52 -2.70 4.90 -30.23
CA THR A 52 -2.98 3.70 -29.48
C THR A 52 -1.70 3.34 -28.72
N PRO A 53 -1.65 3.56 -27.43
CA PRO A 53 -0.54 3.09 -26.62
C PRO A 53 -0.92 1.70 -26.13
N TYR A 54 -0.04 0.76 -26.27
CA TYR A 54 -0.07 -0.59 -25.70
C TYR A 54 -1.41 -1.35 -25.83
N PRO A 55 -1.41 -2.53 -26.50
CA PRO A 55 -2.64 -3.32 -26.71
C PRO A 55 -3.28 -3.89 -25.45
N ASN A 56 -2.78 -3.56 -24.26
CA ASN A 56 -3.32 -4.00 -22.96
C ASN A 56 -3.52 -2.83 -21.99
N CYS A 57 -3.63 -1.60 -22.47
CA CYS A 57 -4.23 -0.57 -21.61
C CYS A 57 -5.72 -0.91 -21.52
N VAL A 58 -6.08 -1.69 -20.51
CA VAL A 58 -7.47 -1.82 -20.07
C VAL A 58 -7.83 -0.43 -19.57
N THR A 59 -8.47 0.35 -20.44
CA THR A 59 -9.22 1.52 -19.99
C THR A 59 -10.05 1.07 -18.82
N SER A 60 -10.04 1.83 -17.72
CA SER A 60 -10.89 1.61 -16.55
C SER A 60 -12.20 1.01 -17.00
N PRO A 61 -12.60 -0.16 -16.49
CA PRO A 61 -13.81 -0.82 -16.98
C PRO A 61 -14.93 0.22 -16.89
N ASP A 62 -15.65 0.36 -18.00
CA ASP A 62 -16.80 1.25 -18.07
C ASP A 62 -17.62 0.98 -16.79
N VAL A 63 -17.72 1.93 -15.87
CA VAL A 63 -18.32 1.79 -14.52
C VAL A 63 -19.82 1.47 -14.61
N SER A 64 -20.28 1.02 -15.78
CA SER A 64 -21.59 0.46 -16.05
C SER A 64 -21.72 -1.05 -15.72
N SER A 65 -20.64 -1.74 -15.30
CA SER A 65 -20.78 -3.06 -14.70
C SER A 65 -21.56 -2.90 -13.39
N SER A 66 -22.73 -3.53 -13.30
CA SER A 66 -23.57 -3.50 -12.11
C SER A 66 -22.75 -3.97 -10.91
N PHE A 67 -22.57 -3.11 -9.92
CA PHE A 67 -21.99 -3.51 -8.63
C PHE A 67 -22.81 -4.68 -8.07
N PRO A 68 -22.18 -5.63 -7.36
CA PRO A 68 -22.90 -6.71 -6.71
C PRO A 68 -23.89 -6.16 -5.67
N GLU A 69 -25.05 -6.80 -5.51
CA GLU A 69 -25.93 -6.53 -4.40
C GLU A 69 -25.39 -7.22 -3.14
N LEU A 70 -24.86 -6.43 -2.22
CA LEU A 70 -24.28 -6.90 -0.96
C LEU A 70 -25.19 -6.56 0.22
N HIS A 71 -25.04 -7.34 1.32
CA HIS A 71 -25.86 -7.22 2.52
C HIS A 71 -25.00 -7.18 3.78
N ASN A 72 -25.37 -6.30 4.74
CA ASN A 72 -24.66 -6.13 6.00
C ASN A 72 -23.14 -5.95 5.77
N THR A 73 -22.78 -5.10 4.82
CA THR A 73 -21.45 -5.05 4.24
C THR A 73 -20.44 -4.39 5.18
N ILE A 74 -19.33 -5.08 5.44
CA ILE A 74 -18.19 -4.50 6.16
C ILE A 74 -17.00 -4.42 5.21
N VAL A 75 -16.31 -3.28 5.22
CA VAL A 75 -15.01 -3.12 4.54
C VAL A 75 -13.90 -3.49 5.50
N VAL A 76 -12.94 -4.28 5.01
CA VAL A 76 -11.60 -4.42 5.62
C VAL A 76 -10.61 -3.80 4.64
N ALA A 77 -9.83 -2.81 5.11
CA ALA A 77 -8.92 -2.05 4.24
C ALA A 77 -7.48 -2.08 4.78
N ALA A 78 -6.50 -2.13 3.88
CA ALA A 78 -5.09 -1.91 4.19
C ALA A 78 -4.39 -1.17 3.05
N PHE A 79 -3.38 -0.39 3.42
CA PHE A 79 -2.62 0.43 2.49
C PHE A 79 -1.13 0.11 2.64
N GLU A 80 -0.52 -0.43 1.59
CA GLU A 80 0.92 -0.69 1.53
C GLU A 80 1.73 0.61 1.71
N GLY A 81 2.89 0.50 2.33
CA GLY A 81 3.81 1.62 2.47
C GLY A 81 3.94 2.14 3.91
N TRP A 82 3.78 3.44 4.14
CA TRP A 82 4.09 4.05 5.45
C TRP A 82 3.24 3.53 6.62
N ASN A 83 2.03 3.06 6.33
CA ASN A 83 1.09 2.52 7.31
C ASN A 83 1.24 1.01 7.56
N ASP A 84 2.26 0.36 6.99
CA ASP A 84 2.33 -1.10 6.91
C ASP A 84 3.74 -1.63 7.20
N ALA A 85 4.15 -1.55 8.45
CA ALA A 85 5.44 -2.07 8.89
C ALA A 85 5.52 -3.59 8.70
N GLY A 86 6.55 -4.04 7.98
CA GLY A 86 6.78 -5.46 7.69
C GLY A 86 5.70 -6.09 6.82
N ASP A 87 4.97 -5.27 6.02
CA ASP A 87 3.87 -5.64 5.14
C ASP A 87 2.73 -6.43 5.85
N ALA A 88 2.62 -6.25 7.19
CA ALA A 88 1.75 -7.09 8.01
C ALA A 88 0.26 -6.90 7.74
N ALA A 89 -0.18 -5.67 7.44
CA ALA A 89 -1.57 -5.37 7.13
C ALA A 89 -1.93 -5.76 5.69
N SER A 90 -1.04 -5.54 4.74
CA SER A 90 -1.19 -5.99 3.34
C SER A 90 -1.25 -7.51 3.26
N ASP A 91 -0.32 -8.21 3.91
CA ASP A 91 -0.30 -9.67 3.97
C ASP A 91 -1.59 -10.22 4.61
N ALA A 92 -2.17 -9.51 5.60
CA ALA A 92 -3.45 -9.91 6.19
C ALA A 92 -4.59 -9.82 5.15
N LEU A 93 -4.65 -8.74 4.35
CA LEU A 93 -5.66 -8.58 3.31
C LEU A 93 -5.47 -9.59 2.17
N GLU A 94 -4.22 -9.84 1.75
CA GLU A 94 -3.92 -10.87 0.74
C GLU A 94 -4.32 -12.27 1.21
N HIS A 95 -4.10 -12.56 2.50
CA HIS A 95 -4.54 -13.81 3.10
C HIS A 95 -6.07 -13.94 3.07
N LEU A 96 -6.82 -12.90 3.48
CA LEU A 96 -8.27 -12.90 3.45
C LEU A 96 -8.82 -13.06 2.02
N ASP A 97 -8.23 -12.34 1.05
CA ASP A 97 -8.58 -12.46 -0.37
C ASP A 97 -8.42 -13.90 -0.87
N ALA A 98 -7.32 -14.55 -0.51
CA ALA A 98 -7.00 -15.91 -0.94
C ALA A 98 -7.90 -16.97 -0.27
N ILE A 99 -8.11 -16.91 1.06
CA ILE A 99 -8.87 -17.95 1.77
C ILE A 99 -10.38 -17.87 1.55
N TRP A 100 -10.89 -16.70 1.24
CA TRP A 100 -12.30 -16.47 0.94
C TRP A 100 -12.61 -16.37 -0.55
N GLU A 101 -11.59 -16.57 -1.40
CA GLU A 101 -11.72 -16.56 -2.86
C GLU A 101 -12.48 -15.31 -3.36
N ALA A 102 -12.00 -14.13 -2.96
CA ALA A 102 -12.71 -12.88 -3.20
C ALA A 102 -12.82 -12.55 -4.69
N ASP A 103 -14.01 -12.14 -5.11
CA ASP A 103 -14.29 -11.71 -6.48
C ASP A 103 -13.94 -10.23 -6.68
N PRO A 104 -13.20 -9.85 -7.73
CA PRO A 104 -12.84 -8.47 -7.98
C PRO A 104 -14.06 -7.63 -8.39
N ILE A 105 -14.16 -6.40 -7.86
CA ILE A 105 -15.21 -5.41 -8.21
C ILE A 105 -14.61 -4.32 -9.11
N VAL A 106 -13.58 -3.62 -8.62
CA VAL A 106 -12.98 -2.47 -9.29
C VAL A 106 -11.54 -2.27 -8.84
N GLU A 107 -10.74 -1.72 -9.72
CA GLU A 107 -9.37 -1.31 -9.43
C GLU A 107 -9.22 0.19 -9.72
N ILE A 108 -8.62 0.93 -8.80
CA ILE A 108 -8.31 2.35 -8.94
C ILE A 108 -6.81 2.46 -9.21
N ASP A 109 -6.45 2.71 -10.46
CA ASP A 109 -5.08 2.78 -10.99
C ASP A 109 -4.73 4.14 -11.61
N ASP A 110 -5.46 5.21 -11.24
CA ASP A 110 -5.30 6.54 -11.83
C ASP A 110 -3.88 7.11 -11.59
N GLU A 111 -3.16 7.42 -12.66
CA GLU A 111 -1.87 8.11 -12.64
C GLU A 111 -1.88 9.41 -11.82
N ALA A 112 -3.06 9.99 -11.57
CA ALA A 112 -3.21 11.18 -10.75
C ALA A 112 -2.93 10.93 -9.25
N TYR A 113 -2.93 9.67 -8.80
CA TYR A 113 -2.70 9.29 -7.41
C TYR A 113 -1.28 8.84 -7.11
N TYR A 114 -0.55 8.34 -8.10
CA TYR A 114 0.73 7.68 -7.90
C TYR A 114 1.89 8.43 -8.56
N ASP A 115 2.98 8.61 -7.83
CA ASP A 115 4.27 9.05 -8.37
C ASP A 115 5.10 7.81 -8.72
N TYR A 116 5.19 7.48 -9.99
CA TYR A 116 5.94 6.30 -10.46
C TYR A 116 7.46 6.40 -10.30
N GLN A 117 7.99 7.50 -9.79
CA GLN A 117 9.38 7.58 -9.34
C GLN A 117 9.54 7.06 -7.91
N VAL A 118 8.48 7.11 -7.12
CA VAL A 118 8.39 6.60 -5.74
C VAL A 118 7.85 5.16 -5.77
N ASN A 119 6.63 4.97 -6.28
CA ASN A 119 5.97 3.68 -6.41
C ASN A 119 6.12 3.17 -7.85
N ARG A 120 7.23 2.49 -8.14
CA ARG A 120 7.54 2.03 -9.48
C ARG A 120 6.68 0.85 -9.90
N PRO A 121 6.15 0.83 -11.14
CA PRO A 121 5.55 -0.38 -11.70
C PRO A 121 6.55 -1.54 -11.70
N VAL A 122 6.06 -2.74 -11.41
CA VAL A 122 6.87 -3.96 -11.31
C VAL A 122 6.64 -4.86 -12.51
N ILE A 123 7.71 -5.42 -13.06
CA ILE A 123 7.60 -6.42 -14.12
C ILE A 123 7.52 -7.81 -13.45
N ARG A 124 6.41 -8.52 -13.67
CA ARG A 124 6.24 -9.93 -13.27
C ARG A 124 6.39 -10.85 -14.47
N GLN A 125 6.89 -12.06 -14.21
CA GLN A 125 6.85 -13.15 -15.20
C GLN A 125 5.62 -14.01 -14.90
N VAL A 126 4.70 -14.15 -15.85
CA VAL A 126 3.45 -14.91 -15.68
C VAL A 126 3.76 -16.27 -16.17
N ASP A 127 4.36 -16.87 -16.83
CA ASP A 127 4.56 -18.27 -17.30
C ASP A 127 6.03 -18.64 -17.62
N GLY A 128 6.95 -17.90 -17.00
CA GLY A 128 8.38 -18.02 -17.25
C GLY A 128 8.87 -17.35 -18.54
N VAL A 129 8.00 -16.86 -19.40
CA VAL A 129 8.30 -16.19 -20.67
C VAL A 129 7.58 -14.86 -20.83
N THR A 130 6.29 -14.82 -20.53
CA THR A 130 5.46 -13.61 -20.68
C THR A 130 5.74 -12.65 -19.53
N ARG A 131 5.96 -11.38 -19.85
CA ARG A 131 6.16 -10.30 -18.87
C ARG A 131 4.92 -9.45 -18.80
N GLU A 132 4.44 -9.23 -17.59
CA GLU A 132 3.36 -8.33 -17.27
C GLU A 132 3.91 -7.14 -16.49
N LEU A 133 3.40 -5.94 -16.77
CA LEU A 133 3.70 -4.73 -16.03
C LEU A 133 2.55 -4.47 -15.04
N VAL A 134 2.86 -4.59 -13.75
CA VAL A 134 1.90 -4.34 -12.67
C VAL A 134 2.11 -2.91 -12.16
N TRP A 135 1.05 -2.12 -12.24
CA TRP A 135 1.04 -0.73 -11.77
C TRP A 135 0.59 -0.65 -10.31
N PRO A 136 1.06 0.35 -9.55
CA PRO A 136 0.50 0.61 -8.24
C PRO A 136 -0.97 0.96 -8.37
N SER A 137 -1.81 0.32 -7.56
CA SER A 137 -3.26 0.48 -7.62
C SER A 137 -3.90 0.19 -6.27
N MET A 138 -5.20 0.50 -6.14
CA MET A 138 -6.06 0.05 -5.06
C MET A 138 -7.08 -0.93 -5.64
N ARG A 139 -7.03 -2.17 -5.22
CA ARG A 139 -7.97 -3.22 -5.61
C ARG A 139 -9.13 -3.29 -4.62
N ILE A 140 -10.33 -3.45 -5.13
CA ILE A 140 -11.54 -3.63 -4.35
C ILE A 140 -12.19 -4.93 -4.80
N SER A 141 -12.31 -5.87 -3.89
CA SER A 141 -12.92 -7.18 -4.08
C SER A 141 -13.99 -7.45 -3.01
N TYR A 142 -14.80 -8.46 -3.20
CA TYR A 142 -15.78 -8.87 -2.19
C TYR A 142 -15.82 -10.37 -2.04
N CYS A 143 -16.22 -10.82 -0.87
CA CYS A 143 -16.42 -12.24 -0.56
C CYS A 143 -17.55 -12.41 0.45
N ARG A 144 -18.04 -13.65 0.54
CA ARG A 144 -18.94 -14.08 1.60
C ARG A 144 -18.30 -15.25 2.32
N PRO A 145 -17.70 -15.03 3.50
CA PRO A 145 -17.08 -16.09 4.26
C PRO A 145 -18.08 -17.19 4.61
N PRO A 146 -17.69 -18.47 4.67
CA PRO A 146 -18.54 -19.57 5.01
C PRO A 146 -19.20 -19.36 6.38
N GLY A 147 -20.54 -19.46 6.43
CA GLY A 147 -21.30 -19.28 7.67
C GLY A 147 -21.57 -17.84 8.08
N ALA A 148 -21.05 -16.85 7.35
CA ALA A 148 -21.31 -15.43 7.62
C ALA A 148 -22.72 -15.02 7.16
N ASP A 149 -23.34 -14.10 7.90
CA ASP A 149 -24.60 -13.44 7.54
C ASP A 149 -24.39 -12.09 6.84
N ARG A 150 -23.15 -11.81 6.43
CA ARG A 150 -22.70 -10.55 5.86
C ARG A 150 -21.71 -10.75 4.73
N ASP A 151 -21.61 -9.74 3.88
CA ASP A 151 -20.61 -9.65 2.83
C ASP A 151 -19.42 -8.81 3.31
N ILE A 152 -18.22 -9.23 2.94
CA ILE A 152 -16.97 -8.53 3.25
C ILE A 152 -16.41 -7.93 1.96
N VAL A 153 -16.07 -6.66 2.00
CA VAL A 153 -15.35 -5.97 0.94
C VAL A 153 -13.91 -5.78 1.39
N LEU A 154 -12.97 -6.21 0.57
CA LEU A 154 -11.55 -6.03 0.80
C LEU A 154 -11.06 -4.86 -0.06
N MET A 155 -10.43 -3.86 0.57
CA MET A 155 -9.79 -2.73 -0.09
C MET A 155 -8.29 -2.80 0.19
N HIS A 156 -7.51 -3.21 -0.80
CA HIS A 156 -6.09 -3.47 -0.65
C HIS A 156 -5.28 -2.84 -1.80
N GLY A 157 -4.21 -2.14 -1.46
CA GLY A 157 -3.28 -1.60 -2.45
C GLY A 157 -2.34 -0.55 -1.91
N VAL A 158 -1.61 0.08 -2.81
CA VAL A 158 -0.54 1.02 -2.48
C VAL A 158 -1.10 2.35 -1.96
N GLU A 159 -0.50 2.89 -0.90
CA GLU A 159 -0.78 4.24 -0.43
C GLU A 159 -0.59 5.26 -1.55
N PRO A 160 -1.60 6.11 -1.87
CA PRO A 160 -1.45 7.12 -2.91
C PRO A 160 -0.44 8.20 -2.49
N ASN A 161 0.40 8.66 -3.43
CA ASN A 161 1.34 9.74 -3.17
C ASN A 161 0.68 11.12 -3.19
N MET A 162 -0.46 11.25 -3.87
CA MET A 162 -1.10 12.54 -4.16
C MET A 162 -2.62 12.46 -4.08
N ARG A 163 -3.27 13.63 -3.97
CA ARG A 163 -4.73 13.79 -4.07
C ARG A 163 -5.55 12.96 -3.10
N TRP A 164 -5.08 12.76 -1.91
CA TRP A 164 -5.70 11.90 -0.89
C TRP A 164 -7.18 12.17 -0.67
N ARG A 165 -7.61 13.45 -0.69
CA ARG A 165 -9.02 13.80 -0.54
C ARG A 165 -9.89 13.28 -1.69
N THR A 166 -9.40 13.35 -2.94
CA THR A 166 -10.10 12.83 -4.10
C THR A 166 -10.12 11.31 -4.06
N PHE A 167 -9.00 10.70 -3.73
CA PHE A 167 -8.87 9.25 -3.58
C PHE A 167 -9.84 8.70 -2.52
N CYS A 168 -9.88 9.29 -1.32
CA CYS A 168 -10.85 8.89 -0.29
C CYS A 168 -12.32 9.10 -0.75
N ALA A 169 -12.60 10.17 -1.49
CA ALA A 169 -13.94 10.38 -2.04
C ALA A 169 -14.33 9.31 -3.06
N GLU A 170 -13.41 8.79 -3.85
CA GLU A 170 -13.67 7.66 -4.76
C GLU A 170 -13.90 6.36 -3.98
N LEU A 171 -13.09 6.06 -2.95
CA LEU A 171 -13.34 4.90 -2.08
C LEU A 171 -14.72 4.98 -1.41
N LEU A 172 -15.10 6.16 -0.91
CA LEU A 172 -16.41 6.39 -0.30
C LEU A 172 -17.54 6.24 -1.31
N ALA A 173 -17.36 6.68 -2.56
CA ALA A 173 -18.35 6.50 -3.61
C ALA A 173 -18.56 5.01 -3.98
N VAL A 174 -17.52 4.20 -3.88
CA VAL A 174 -17.62 2.73 -4.01
C VAL A 174 -18.33 2.14 -2.79
N ALA A 175 -17.96 2.56 -1.58
CA ALA A 175 -18.59 2.11 -0.34
C ALA A 175 -20.11 2.40 -0.30
N ASP A 176 -20.52 3.57 -0.76
CA ASP A 176 -21.94 3.95 -0.89
C ASP A 176 -22.69 3.01 -1.85
N LYS A 177 -22.13 2.71 -3.02
CA LYS A 177 -22.74 1.77 -3.99
C LYS A 177 -22.84 0.34 -3.46
N LEU A 178 -21.96 -0.05 -2.56
CA LEU A 178 -21.93 -1.38 -1.94
C LEU A 178 -22.71 -1.44 -0.61
N ASN A 179 -23.38 -0.36 -0.22
CA ASN A 179 -24.12 -0.21 1.03
C ASN A 179 -23.27 -0.62 2.25
N VAL A 180 -22.08 -0.04 2.37
CA VAL A 180 -21.14 -0.36 3.46
C VAL A 180 -21.65 0.20 4.79
N ASP A 181 -21.78 -0.67 5.79
CA ASP A 181 -22.24 -0.32 7.14
C ASP A 181 -21.09 0.10 8.06
N THR A 182 -19.86 -0.40 7.79
CA THR A 182 -18.72 -0.21 8.68
C THR A 182 -17.42 -0.40 7.92
N VAL A 183 -16.39 0.35 8.33
CA VAL A 183 -15.03 0.23 7.78
C VAL A 183 -14.06 -0.15 8.89
N VAL A 184 -13.31 -1.22 8.70
CA VAL A 184 -12.19 -1.66 9.54
C VAL A 184 -10.91 -1.46 8.74
N ILE A 185 -9.99 -0.65 9.25
CA ILE A 185 -8.73 -0.37 8.59
C ILE A 185 -7.63 -1.06 9.38
N LEU A 186 -6.77 -1.80 8.69
CA LEU A 186 -5.61 -2.46 9.27
C LEU A 186 -4.35 -1.64 8.97
N GLY A 187 -3.46 -1.58 9.93
CA GLY A 187 -2.15 -0.99 9.80
C GLY A 187 -1.13 -1.70 10.66
N ALA A 188 0.13 -1.41 10.41
CA ALA A 188 1.23 -1.86 11.26
C ALA A 188 2.26 -0.75 11.41
N LEU A 189 2.88 -0.66 12.58
CA LEU A 189 3.86 0.36 12.88
C LEU A 189 5.06 -0.23 13.62
N LEU A 190 6.20 0.41 13.45
CA LEU A 190 7.41 0.04 14.18
C LEU A 190 7.30 0.49 15.63
N ALA A 191 7.57 -0.41 16.57
CA ALA A 191 7.46 -0.16 17.98
C ALA A 191 8.57 -0.81 18.82
N ASP A 192 8.74 -0.31 20.02
CA ASP A 192 9.63 -0.85 21.05
C ASP A 192 8.98 -2.09 21.71
N THR A 193 8.79 -3.15 20.95
CA THR A 193 8.22 -4.42 21.40
C THR A 193 9.18 -5.58 21.10
N PRO A 194 9.32 -6.59 22.00
CA PRO A 194 10.15 -7.75 21.72
C PRO A 194 9.44 -8.74 20.81
N HIS A 195 10.19 -9.36 19.89
CA HIS A 195 9.66 -10.39 18.98
C HIS A 195 9.25 -11.67 19.70
N THR A 196 9.77 -11.93 20.90
CA THR A 196 9.51 -13.13 21.71
C THR A 196 8.14 -13.13 22.37
N ARG A 197 7.43 -12.00 22.41
CA ARG A 197 6.10 -11.87 23.03
C ARG A 197 4.99 -11.79 21.98
N PRO A 198 3.72 -12.01 22.39
CA PRO A 198 2.58 -11.73 21.51
C PRO A 198 2.63 -10.31 20.97
N VAL A 199 2.27 -10.15 19.70
CA VAL A 199 2.23 -8.82 19.06
C VAL A 199 1.07 -8.01 19.63
N PRO A 200 1.33 -6.83 20.22
CA PRO A 200 0.27 -5.94 20.65
C PRO A 200 -0.50 -5.40 19.44
N VAL A 201 -1.85 -5.45 19.51
CA VAL A 201 -2.72 -4.81 18.53
C VAL A 201 -3.59 -3.80 19.25
N SER A 202 -3.40 -2.52 18.93
CA SER A 202 -4.19 -1.43 19.48
C SER A 202 -5.24 -0.97 18.50
N GLY A 203 -6.38 -0.50 19.00
CA GLY A 203 -7.47 0.06 18.20
C GLY A 203 -7.59 1.56 18.39
N ALA A 204 -7.92 2.27 17.30
CA ALA A 204 -8.20 3.70 17.32
C ALA A 204 -9.58 3.99 16.73
N ALA A 205 -10.40 4.75 17.47
CA ALA A 205 -11.69 5.25 17.03
C ALA A 205 -11.69 6.77 17.02
N TYR A 206 -12.30 7.40 15.99
CA TYR A 206 -12.37 8.85 15.84
C TYR A 206 -13.74 9.42 16.21
N SER A 207 -14.66 8.55 16.65
CA SER A 207 -15.97 8.98 17.15
C SER A 207 -16.38 8.18 18.37
N PRO A 208 -17.14 8.77 19.31
CA PRO A 208 -17.68 8.07 20.47
C PRO A 208 -18.49 6.83 20.12
N GLU A 209 -19.23 6.91 19.01
CA GLU A 209 -20.08 5.84 18.51
C GLU A 209 -19.26 4.61 18.06
N SER A 210 -18.17 4.85 17.32
CA SER A 210 -17.23 3.78 16.93
C SER A 210 -16.50 3.23 18.15
N ALA A 211 -16.10 4.09 19.09
CA ALA A 211 -15.44 3.67 20.31
C ALA A 211 -16.33 2.73 21.15
N GLU A 212 -17.61 3.11 21.35
CA GLU A 212 -18.58 2.26 22.07
C GLU A 212 -18.82 0.92 21.35
N ARG A 213 -19.05 0.97 20.02
CA ARG A 213 -19.34 -0.22 19.22
C ARG A 213 -18.23 -1.27 19.24
N PHE A 214 -16.97 -0.83 19.22
CA PHE A 214 -15.81 -1.73 19.16
C PHE A 214 -15.08 -1.91 20.51
N GLY A 215 -15.63 -1.33 21.59
CA GLY A 215 -15.03 -1.41 22.93
C GLY A 215 -13.66 -0.72 23.01
N LEU A 216 -13.46 0.33 22.22
CA LEU A 216 -12.22 1.08 22.13
C LEU A 216 -12.30 2.40 22.88
N GLN A 217 -11.14 3.02 23.14
CA GLN A 217 -11.07 4.41 23.56
C GLN A 217 -10.98 5.35 22.36
N GLU A 218 -11.51 6.57 22.48
CA GLU A 218 -11.27 7.60 21.49
C GLU A 218 -9.77 7.93 21.47
N THR A 219 -9.21 8.02 20.26
CA THR A 219 -7.82 8.43 20.13
C THR A 219 -7.64 9.90 20.53
N ARG A 220 -6.55 10.17 21.24
CA ARG A 220 -6.10 11.53 21.58
C ARG A 220 -4.85 11.93 20.80
N TYR A 221 -4.52 11.14 19.79
CA TYR A 221 -3.35 11.39 18.98
C TYR A 221 -3.48 12.70 18.20
N GLU A 222 -2.45 13.54 18.30
CA GLU A 222 -2.27 14.77 17.53
C GLU A 222 -0.90 14.74 16.86
N GLY A 223 -0.87 14.65 15.53
CA GLY A 223 0.38 14.55 14.78
C GLY A 223 0.19 14.24 13.28
N PRO A 224 1.29 14.02 12.55
CA PRO A 224 1.23 13.58 11.16
C PRO A 224 0.47 12.26 11.02
N THR A 225 -0.33 12.12 9.97
CA THR A 225 -1.08 10.89 9.70
C THR A 225 -0.89 10.43 8.26
N GLY A 226 -1.02 9.13 8.03
CA GLY A 226 -1.03 8.52 6.70
C GLY A 226 -2.43 8.40 6.13
N ILE A 227 -2.53 7.73 4.97
CA ILE A 227 -3.81 7.55 4.27
C ILE A 227 -4.83 6.78 5.11
N ALA A 228 -4.40 5.83 5.96
CA ALA A 228 -5.28 5.07 6.85
C ALA A 228 -6.08 6.00 7.77
N GLY A 229 -5.43 6.95 8.44
CA GLY A 229 -6.09 7.94 9.29
C GLY A 229 -6.93 8.92 8.51
N VAL A 230 -6.49 9.37 7.33
CA VAL A 230 -7.27 10.26 6.46
C VAL A 230 -8.52 9.57 5.95
N PHE A 231 -8.45 8.30 5.59
CA PHE A 231 -9.61 7.52 5.14
C PHE A 231 -10.58 7.25 6.30
N GLN A 232 -10.08 6.95 7.50
CA GLN A 232 -10.92 6.82 8.70
C GLN A 232 -11.71 8.11 8.98
N ASP A 233 -11.03 9.28 8.95
CA ASP A 233 -11.67 10.59 9.13
C ASP A 233 -12.73 10.85 8.06
N ALA A 234 -12.44 10.54 6.80
CA ALA A 234 -13.37 10.68 5.69
C ALA A 234 -14.62 9.78 5.83
N CYS A 235 -14.47 8.55 6.32
CA CYS A 235 -15.57 7.64 6.63
C CYS A 235 -16.48 8.23 7.70
N VAL A 236 -15.91 8.66 8.83
CA VAL A 236 -16.65 9.26 9.95
C VAL A 236 -17.36 10.54 9.51
N ALA A 237 -16.70 11.41 8.75
CA ALA A 237 -17.29 12.63 8.20
C ALA A 237 -18.48 12.34 7.23
N SER A 238 -18.48 11.16 6.60
CA SER A 238 -19.56 10.69 5.72
C SER A 238 -20.64 9.88 6.46
N GLY A 239 -20.52 9.74 7.79
CA GLY A 239 -21.49 9.00 8.61
C GLY A 239 -21.30 7.48 8.60
N ILE A 240 -20.17 6.98 8.09
CA ILE A 240 -19.83 5.55 8.11
C ILE A 240 -18.94 5.29 9.33
N PRO A 241 -19.37 4.45 10.31
CA PRO A 241 -18.54 4.05 11.44
C PRO A 241 -17.24 3.41 10.95
N ALA A 242 -16.10 3.90 11.46
CA ALA A 242 -14.80 3.41 11.06
C ALA A 242 -13.85 3.28 12.24
N VAL A 243 -13.03 2.23 12.23
CA VAL A 243 -11.97 1.99 13.21
C VAL A 243 -10.69 1.55 12.52
N THR A 244 -9.57 1.82 13.17
CA THR A 244 -8.26 1.34 12.72
C THR A 244 -7.64 0.45 13.78
N PHE A 245 -7.05 -0.67 13.36
CA PHE A 245 -6.25 -1.55 14.22
C PHE A 245 -4.81 -1.54 13.76
N TRP A 246 -3.90 -1.38 14.72
CA TRP A 246 -2.47 -1.26 14.48
C TRP A 246 -1.71 -2.37 15.18
N ALA A 247 -0.98 -3.18 14.41
CA ALA A 247 -0.04 -4.16 14.96
C ALA A 247 1.32 -3.51 15.23
N ALA A 248 1.90 -3.82 16.38
CA ALA A 248 3.23 -3.35 16.75
C ALA A 248 4.31 -4.31 16.22
N VAL A 249 5.13 -3.86 15.28
CA VAL A 249 6.25 -4.61 14.70
C VAL A 249 7.56 -4.14 15.34
N PRO A 250 8.44 -5.05 15.81
CA PRO A 250 9.71 -4.66 16.41
C PRO A 250 10.57 -3.87 15.42
N HIS A 251 11.00 -2.66 15.81
CA HIS A 251 11.73 -1.78 14.89
C HIS A 251 13.10 -2.32 14.46
N TYR A 252 13.72 -3.23 15.25
CA TYR A 252 14.98 -3.89 14.91
C TYR A 252 14.81 -4.99 13.85
N VAL A 253 13.56 -5.38 13.49
CA VAL A 253 13.21 -6.36 12.45
C VAL A 253 12.15 -5.79 11.52
N SER A 254 12.43 -4.63 10.94
CA SER A 254 11.47 -3.88 10.11
C SER A 254 11.32 -4.40 8.68
N GLN A 255 12.12 -5.38 8.26
CA GLN A 255 12.05 -5.93 6.90
C GLN A 255 10.87 -6.88 6.77
N PRO A 256 10.08 -6.81 5.68
CA PRO A 256 9.02 -7.78 5.42
C PRO A 256 9.58 -9.19 5.11
N PRO A 257 8.78 -10.23 5.34
CA PRO A 257 7.45 -10.21 5.95
C PRO A 257 7.47 -10.20 7.49
N SER A 258 6.33 -9.84 8.12
CA SER A 258 6.11 -9.96 9.56
C SER A 258 4.91 -10.87 9.87
N PRO A 259 5.02 -12.19 9.63
CA PRO A 259 3.89 -13.11 9.71
C PRO A 259 3.26 -13.18 11.12
N LYS A 260 4.04 -12.91 12.16
CA LYS A 260 3.53 -12.85 13.53
C LYS A 260 2.57 -11.67 13.74
N ALA A 261 2.87 -10.51 13.15
CA ALA A 261 2.00 -9.33 13.17
C ALA A 261 0.77 -9.53 12.27
N THR A 262 0.93 -10.16 11.11
CA THR A 262 -0.16 -10.57 10.22
C THR A 262 -1.16 -11.46 10.95
N VAL A 263 -0.71 -12.49 11.66
CA VAL A 263 -1.57 -13.37 12.48
C VAL A 263 -2.31 -12.57 13.55
N ALA A 264 -1.64 -11.64 14.22
CA ALA A 264 -2.27 -10.82 15.26
C ALA A 264 -3.39 -9.92 14.69
N LEU A 265 -3.19 -9.31 13.51
CA LEU A 265 -4.22 -8.55 12.81
C LEU A 265 -5.40 -9.43 12.38
N LEU A 266 -5.15 -10.61 11.81
CA LEU A 266 -6.20 -11.55 11.40
C LEU A 266 -7.04 -12.01 12.59
N ARG A 267 -6.44 -12.27 13.76
CA ARG A 267 -7.18 -12.57 14.99
C ARG A 267 -8.07 -11.40 15.42
N ARG A 268 -7.58 -10.17 15.26
CA ARG A 268 -8.40 -8.99 15.55
C ARG A 268 -9.54 -8.82 14.55
N VAL A 269 -9.33 -9.12 13.27
CA VAL A 269 -10.40 -9.18 12.26
C VAL A 269 -11.45 -10.22 12.64
N GLU A 270 -11.03 -11.44 13.03
CA GLU A 270 -11.91 -12.52 13.50
C GLU A 270 -12.81 -12.05 14.65
N GLU A 271 -12.23 -11.39 15.65
CA GLU A 271 -12.98 -10.86 16.81
C GLU A 271 -14.00 -9.77 16.40
N VAL A 272 -13.60 -8.85 15.52
CA VAL A 272 -14.44 -7.71 15.10
C VAL A 272 -15.58 -8.15 14.18
N LEU A 273 -15.32 -9.11 13.29
CA LEU A 273 -16.30 -9.61 12.35
C LEU A 273 -17.20 -10.68 12.96
N ASP A 274 -16.81 -11.30 14.08
CA ASP A 274 -17.42 -12.50 14.66
C ASP A 274 -17.52 -13.65 13.62
N ILE A 275 -16.44 -13.84 12.86
CA ILE A 275 -16.33 -14.82 11.78
C ILE A 275 -14.99 -15.53 11.92
N GLU A 276 -14.98 -16.86 11.89
CA GLU A 276 -13.74 -17.64 11.91
C GLU A 276 -12.85 -17.34 10.70
N VAL A 277 -11.59 -16.98 10.97
CA VAL A 277 -10.56 -16.72 9.95
C VAL A 277 -9.57 -17.88 9.94
N PRO A 278 -9.62 -18.77 8.96
CA PRO A 278 -8.64 -19.85 8.81
C PRO A 278 -7.25 -19.28 8.55
N LEU A 279 -6.29 -19.58 9.41
CA LEU A 279 -4.93 -19.02 9.30
C LEU A 279 -3.98 -19.81 8.37
N ALA A 280 -4.39 -20.98 7.90
CA ALA A 280 -3.58 -21.87 7.06
C ALA A 280 -2.16 -22.08 7.64
N ASP A 281 -1.11 -21.79 6.85
CA ASP A 281 0.28 -21.99 7.25
C ASP A 281 0.89 -20.79 8.03
N LEU A 282 0.16 -19.69 8.19
CA LEU A 282 0.68 -18.48 8.84
C LEU A 282 1.20 -18.71 10.27
N PRO A 283 0.56 -19.54 11.14
CA PRO A 283 1.12 -19.80 12.45
C PRO A 283 2.49 -20.47 12.42
N ALA A 284 2.72 -21.41 11.49
CA ALA A 284 4.01 -22.06 11.32
C ALA A 284 5.07 -21.06 10.77
N GLN A 285 4.68 -20.18 9.85
CA GLN A 285 5.56 -19.12 9.35
C GLN A 285 5.91 -18.11 10.46
N ALA A 286 4.97 -17.80 11.35
CA ALA A 286 5.22 -16.93 12.50
C ALA A 286 6.22 -17.54 13.50
N GLU A 287 6.12 -18.84 13.76
CA GLU A 287 7.08 -19.57 14.60
C GLU A 287 8.47 -19.61 13.95
N GLU A 288 8.57 -19.91 12.66
CA GLU A 288 9.83 -19.91 11.92
C GLU A 288 10.49 -18.54 11.91
N TRP A 289 9.69 -17.48 11.67
CA TRP A 289 10.15 -16.10 11.72
C TRP A 289 10.70 -15.74 13.12
N GLU A 290 9.99 -16.09 14.19
CA GLU A 290 10.42 -15.81 15.57
C GLU A 290 11.74 -16.49 15.89
N LEU A 291 11.93 -17.75 15.47
CA LEU A 291 13.17 -18.48 15.64
C LEU A 291 14.32 -17.83 14.88
N ALA A 292 14.10 -17.45 13.62
CA ALA A 292 15.11 -16.79 12.79
C ALA A 292 15.53 -15.42 13.37
N VAL A 293 14.57 -14.65 13.89
CA VAL A 293 14.85 -13.37 14.54
C VAL A 293 15.60 -13.59 15.85
N THR A 294 15.26 -14.60 16.64
CA THR A 294 15.96 -14.95 17.86
C THR A 294 17.42 -15.31 17.58
N GLU A 295 17.69 -16.11 16.54
CA GLU A 295 19.07 -16.45 16.13
C GLU A 295 19.84 -15.20 15.72
N MET A 296 19.26 -14.36 14.87
CA MET A 296 19.87 -13.12 14.41
C MET A 296 20.17 -12.14 15.56
N THR A 297 19.27 -12.01 16.53
CA THR A 297 19.44 -11.08 17.66
C THR A 297 20.41 -11.61 18.70
N THR A 298 20.60 -12.94 18.81
CA THR A 298 21.56 -13.56 19.72
C THR A 298 22.99 -13.41 19.24
N ASP A 299 23.20 -13.27 17.93
CA ASP A 299 24.53 -13.09 17.33
C ASP A 299 25.10 -11.66 17.52
N ASP A 300 24.26 -10.70 17.98
CA ASP A 300 24.64 -9.31 18.25
C ASP A 300 24.32 -8.95 19.71
N ASP A 301 25.39 -8.81 20.52
CA ASP A 301 25.25 -8.54 21.95
C ASP A 301 24.47 -7.27 22.27
N GLU A 302 24.58 -6.19 21.45
CA GLU A 302 23.86 -4.93 21.66
C GLU A 302 22.36 -5.11 21.44
N ILE A 303 22.00 -5.88 20.39
CA ILE A 303 20.59 -6.17 20.08
C ILE A 303 20.02 -7.13 21.14
N ALA A 304 20.79 -8.13 21.59
CA ALA A 304 20.36 -9.07 22.63
C ALA A 304 20.05 -8.35 23.95
N GLU A 305 20.94 -7.45 24.40
CA GLU A 305 20.70 -6.62 25.59
C GLU A 305 19.47 -5.72 25.43
N TYR A 306 19.27 -5.17 24.23
CA TYR A 306 18.11 -4.34 23.93
C TYR A 306 16.80 -5.15 24.01
N VAL A 307 16.72 -6.32 23.37
CA VAL A 307 15.57 -7.22 23.43
C VAL A 307 15.28 -7.61 24.87
N GLN A 308 16.30 -7.98 25.65
CA GLN A 308 16.13 -8.29 27.07
C GLN A 308 15.56 -7.10 27.86
N SER A 309 15.98 -5.87 27.54
CA SER A 309 15.44 -4.66 28.18
C SER A 309 13.97 -4.45 27.86
N LEU A 310 13.53 -4.77 26.63
CA LEU A 310 12.13 -4.69 26.20
C LEU A 310 11.28 -5.74 26.94
N GLU A 311 11.79 -6.97 27.08
CA GLU A 311 11.12 -8.03 27.83
C GLU A 311 10.91 -7.70 29.32
N GLN A 312 11.87 -6.97 29.93
CA GLN A 312 11.81 -6.54 31.33
C GLN A 312 10.84 -5.40 31.58
N ARG A 313 10.54 -4.57 30.57
CA ARG A 313 9.58 -3.47 30.70
C ARG A 313 8.16 -3.93 30.94
N GLY A 314 7.89 -5.23 30.69
CA GLY A 314 6.57 -5.84 30.87
C GLY A 314 5.60 -5.49 29.77
N ASP A 315 4.38 -6.03 29.88
CA ASP A 315 3.26 -5.78 28.99
C ASP A 315 2.61 -4.41 29.32
N ALA A 316 3.41 -3.36 29.38
CA ALA A 316 2.86 -2.01 29.38
C ALA A 316 2.09 -1.90 28.07
N GLU A 317 0.77 -1.69 28.20
CA GLU A 317 -0.13 -1.41 27.10
C GLU A 317 0.59 -0.45 26.17
N VAL A 318 0.84 -0.86 24.91
CA VAL A 318 1.48 0.00 23.93
C VAL A 318 0.51 1.14 23.68
N ASP A 319 0.64 2.22 24.44
CA ASP A 319 -0.18 3.40 24.23
C ASP A 319 0.19 3.99 22.87
N MET A 320 -0.69 3.82 21.90
CA MET A 320 -0.55 4.37 20.55
C MET A 320 -0.28 5.86 20.56
N THR A 321 -0.81 6.60 21.54
CA THR A 321 -0.55 8.01 21.72
C THR A 321 0.93 8.26 22.03
N GLU A 322 1.57 7.35 22.77
CA GLU A 322 2.99 7.43 23.09
C GLU A 322 3.87 7.00 21.90
N VAL A 323 3.47 5.94 21.17
CA VAL A 323 4.22 5.43 20.01
C VAL A 323 4.15 6.42 18.85
N LEU A 324 2.97 6.91 18.50
CA LEU A 324 2.78 7.88 17.42
C LEU A 324 3.33 9.27 17.80
N GLY A 325 3.26 9.66 19.08
CA GLY A 325 3.83 10.92 19.57
C GLY A 325 5.37 10.96 19.60
N LYS A 326 6.03 9.81 19.59
CA LYS A 326 7.51 9.69 19.49
C LYS A 326 8.02 9.66 18.04
N ILE A 327 7.14 9.57 17.04
CA ILE A 327 7.53 9.70 15.63
C ILE A 327 7.79 11.19 15.35
N ASP A 328 8.92 11.67 15.85
CA ASP A 328 9.49 12.94 15.43
C ASP A 328 10.10 12.72 14.03
N GLY A 329 9.51 13.37 13.03
CA GLY A 329 10.00 13.29 11.64
C GLY A 329 11.47 13.67 11.51
N ASP A 330 11.98 14.54 12.38
CA ASP A 330 13.39 14.93 12.44
C ASP A 330 14.25 13.80 13.02
N ALA A 331 13.74 13.05 14.00
CA ALA A 331 14.43 11.86 14.54
C ALA A 331 14.49 10.74 13.48
N LEU A 332 13.41 10.50 12.74
CA LEU A 332 13.36 9.51 11.65
C LEU A 332 14.30 9.91 10.50
N ALA A 333 14.30 11.17 10.11
CA ALA A 333 15.23 11.72 9.11
C ALA A 333 16.70 11.59 9.55
N ALA A 334 17.00 11.86 10.83
CA ALA A 334 18.34 11.72 11.39
C ALA A 334 18.81 10.27 11.47
N GLU A 335 17.91 9.32 11.69
CA GLU A 335 18.20 7.89 11.69
C GLU A 335 18.41 7.35 10.28
N PHE A 336 17.57 7.79 9.34
CA PHE A 336 17.75 7.49 7.92
C PHE A 336 19.07 8.06 7.36
N GLU A 337 19.45 9.29 7.75
CA GLU A 337 20.76 9.84 7.41
C GLU A 337 21.92 9.06 8.04
N ARG A 338 21.76 8.58 9.29
CA ARG A 338 22.75 7.72 9.94
C ARG A 338 22.89 6.39 9.21
N TYR A 339 21.80 5.78 8.83
CA TYR A 339 21.77 4.54 8.03
C TYR A 339 22.45 4.73 6.68
N LEU A 340 22.14 5.81 5.94
CA LEU A 340 22.78 6.11 4.66
C LEU A 340 24.28 6.41 4.80
N ARG A 341 24.71 7.05 5.89
CA ARG A 341 26.16 7.29 6.17
C ARG A 341 26.90 5.98 6.44
N ARG A 342 26.31 5.02 7.13
CA ARG A 342 26.89 3.70 7.38
C ARG A 342 26.99 2.85 6.10
N ARG A 343 26.12 3.04 5.14
CA ARG A 343 26.08 2.31 3.87
C ARG A 343 26.93 2.92 2.74
N ARG A 344 27.61 4.04 2.95
CA ARG A 344 28.63 4.53 2.01
C ARG A 344 29.96 3.82 2.32
N PRO A 345 30.35 2.74 1.57
CA PRO A 345 31.73 2.28 1.58
C PRO A 345 32.55 3.44 1.02
N GLY A 346 33.58 3.83 1.77
CA GLY A 346 34.42 4.96 1.37
C GLY A 346 34.94 4.80 -0.04
N PHE A 347 34.52 5.69 -0.92
CA PHE A 347 35.35 6.06 -2.05
C PHE A 347 36.51 6.88 -1.46
N GLY A 348 37.53 6.18 -0.96
CA GLY A 348 38.84 6.72 -0.65
C GLY A 348 39.54 7.08 -1.95
N ARG A 349 40.22 8.18 -1.89
CA ARG A 349 41.06 8.89 -2.90
C ARG A 349 41.90 7.97 -3.78
#